data_93a9ce091e92b9c27449d375f2217bf4
#
_entry.id   93a9ce091e92b9c27449d375f2217bf4
#
_cell.length_a   1.000
_cell.length_b   1.000
_cell.length_c   1.000
_cell.angle_alpha   90.00
_cell.angle_beta   90.00
_cell.angle_gamma   90.00
#
_symmetry.space_group_name_H-M   'P 1'
#
loop_
_entity.id
_entity.type
_entity.pdbx_description
1 polymer ?
#
loop_
_entity_poly.entity_id
_entity_poly.type
_entity_poly.pdbx_seq_one_letter_code
_entity_poly.pdbx_strand_id
1 'polypeptide(L)'
;MKIDRRSLLAGSAALSFAVGAPAILRAQEKPAKIRIGLVRLISSGPIFIAEARKLFEKVNLEAELKYFADGALAMPALVAGELDLTATTLNAGLFNTVAKGAPFKLILDRGSEKPGHGSMTIVASNAMYEQGYKSANDGAKLKGKTVAIQAPGSIDQYLLGRAAEKANLNPRSDINWSSGMPYPDMIKLMGAGRADVANIPVPLAFLAEKNQVGKIVGPGSDIEPDAQLACWVMSSSYLASNKSAAIRFAMVHTHAARLFNKAAADKDPDVVNIISEATKVPAPLIAAAAPRWTWYTDDGLPNVESVMAQFKFFSQSMGMVSGAVSADTMFDFAAAKEAAQRLKTANPFT
;
A
#
# COMPACT_ATOMS: atom_id res chain seq x y z
N MET A 1 -27.35 -90.47 30.24
CA MET A 1 -26.24 -89.51 30.38
C MET A 1 -26.84 -88.15 30.19
N LYS A 2 -27.09 -87.40 31.29
CA LYS A 2 -27.74 -86.08 31.23
C LYS A 2 -26.64 -85.05 31.08
N ILE A 3 -26.66 -84.26 29.97
CA ILE A 3 -25.76 -83.18 29.75
C ILE A 3 -26.35 -81.92 30.47
N ASP A 4 -25.62 -81.43 31.42
CA ASP A 4 -26.01 -80.30 32.25
C ASP A 4 -25.91 -78.98 31.46
N ARG A 5 -27.03 -78.21 31.44
CA ARG A 5 -27.18 -76.95 30.69
C ARG A 5 -26.52 -75.74 31.32
N ARG A 6 -25.70 -75.94 32.37
CA ARG A 6 -25.12 -74.84 33.14
C ARG A 6 -23.68 -74.45 32.79
N SER A 7 -23.01 -75.16 31.88
CA SER A 7 -21.61 -74.90 31.51
C SER A 7 -21.43 -74.15 30.20
N LEU A 8 -22.50 -73.57 29.64
CA LEU A 8 -22.47 -72.83 28.35
C LEU A 8 -22.61 -71.29 28.49
N LEU A 9 -22.49 -70.73 29.73
CA LEU A 9 -22.67 -69.29 29.97
C LEU A 9 -21.41 -68.58 30.53
N ALA A 10 -20.21 -69.12 30.34
CA ALA A 10 -18.97 -68.53 30.85
C ALA A 10 -17.94 -68.21 29.74
N GLY A 11 -18.38 -67.81 28.56
CA GLY A 11 -17.48 -67.60 27.43
C GLY A 11 -17.87 -66.42 26.53
N SER A 12 -18.50 -65.35 27.05
CA SER A 12 -18.96 -64.24 26.20
C SER A 12 -18.87 -62.91 26.92
N ALA A 13 -17.68 -62.35 27.05
CA ALA A 13 -17.55 -60.94 27.45
C ALA A 13 -16.17 -60.45 27.16
N ALA A 14 -15.79 -60.20 25.95
CA ALA A 14 -14.72 -59.28 25.55
C ALA A 14 -14.84 -58.91 24.09
N LEU A 15 -16.02 -58.46 23.61
CA LEU A 15 -16.08 -57.61 22.43
C LEU A 15 -15.90 -56.19 22.89
N SER A 16 -14.63 -55.75 22.88
CA SER A 16 -14.28 -54.34 23.00
C SER A 16 -14.89 -53.60 21.84
N PHE A 17 -15.95 -52.85 22.08
CA PHE A 17 -16.43 -51.80 21.18
C PHE A 17 -15.32 -50.76 21.07
N ALA A 18 -14.45 -50.91 20.10
CA ALA A 18 -13.69 -49.77 19.58
C ALA A 18 -14.74 -48.84 18.95
N VAL A 19 -15.25 -47.89 19.77
CA VAL A 19 -15.96 -46.73 19.28
C VAL A 19 -14.94 -45.97 18.45
N GLY A 20 -14.91 -46.27 17.15
CA GLY A 20 -14.23 -45.47 16.18
C GLY A 20 -14.81 -44.06 16.26
N ALA A 21 -14.12 -43.13 16.95
CA ALA A 21 -14.41 -41.74 16.83
C ALA A 21 -14.50 -41.43 15.33
N PRO A 22 -15.59 -40.82 14.87
CA PRO A 22 -15.66 -40.43 13.47
C PRO A 22 -14.45 -39.50 13.25
N ALA A 23 -13.49 -40.00 12.47
CA ALA A 23 -12.49 -39.11 11.86
C ALA A 23 -13.32 -38.12 11.05
N ILE A 24 -13.59 -36.95 11.63
CA ILE A 24 -14.10 -35.82 10.90
C ILE A 24 -13.01 -35.55 9.87
N LEU A 25 -13.15 -36.15 8.68
CA LEU A 25 -12.48 -35.67 7.50
C LEU A 25 -12.91 -34.19 7.42
N ARG A 26 -12.10 -33.30 7.97
CA ARG A 26 -12.16 -31.90 7.58
C ARG A 26 -11.92 -31.93 6.10
N ALA A 27 -13.01 -31.89 5.32
CA ALA A 27 -12.92 -31.60 3.91
C ALA A 27 -12.05 -30.36 3.81
N GLN A 28 -10.87 -30.53 3.21
CA GLN A 28 -9.94 -29.42 3.06
C GLN A 28 -10.68 -28.41 2.20
N GLU A 29 -11.19 -27.34 2.83
CA GLU A 29 -11.91 -26.29 2.12
C GLU A 29 -11.02 -25.84 0.96
N LYS A 30 -11.60 -25.79 -0.25
CA LYS A 30 -10.88 -25.28 -1.42
C LYS A 30 -10.34 -23.90 -1.08
N PRO A 31 -9.10 -23.57 -1.49
CA PRO A 31 -8.55 -22.24 -1.28
C PRO A 31 -9.51 -21.17 -1.80
N ALA A 32 -9.76 -20.16 -1.00
CA ALA A 32 -10.48 -18.99 -1.49
C ALA A 32 -9.61 -18.25 -2.50
N LYS A 33 -10.20 -17.85 -3.64
CA LYS A 33 -9.47 -17.14 -4.70
C LYS A 33 -9.60 -15.64 -4.52
N ILE A 34 -8.51 -14.90 -4.79
CA ILE A 34 -8.48 -13.45 -4.81
C ILE A 34 -7.60 -12.94 -5.95
N ARG A 35 -8.16 -12.09 -6.81
CA ARG A 35 -7.47 -11.47 -7.95
C ARG A 35 -6.98 -10.07 -7.54
N ILE A 36 -5.66 -9.89 -7.54
CA ILE A 36 -4.99 -8.71 -6.98
C ILE A 36 -4.31 -7.92 -8.09
N GLY A 37 -4.73 -6.67 -8.28
CA GLY A 37 -4.02 -5.72 -9.14
C GLY A 37 -2.79 -5.12 -8.43
N LEU A 38 -1.63 -5.10 -9.08
CA LEU A 38 -0.37 -4.72 -8.47
C LEU A 38 0.54 -3.95 -9.43
N VAL A 39 1.35 -3.05 -8.89
CA VAL A 39 2.43 -2.36 -9.62
C VAL A 39 3.77 -2.84 -9.10
N ARG A 40 4.76 -3.01 -10.00
CA ARG A 40 6.12 -3.46 -9.63
C ARG A 40 6.94 -2.32 -9.03
N LEU A 41 6.61 -1.93 -7.80
CA LEU A 41 7.30 -0.90 -7.02
C LEU A 41 7.84 -1.48 -5.71
N ILE A 42 8.84 -0.84 -5.12
CA ILE A 42 9.36 -1.21 -3.78
C ILE A 42 8.22 -1.25 -2.77
N SER A 43 7.30 -0.29 -2.85
CA SER A 43 6.13 -0.23 -1.98
C SER A 43 5.14 -1.39 -2.16
N SER A 44 5.31 -2.30 -3.14
CA SER A 44 4.60 -3.57 -3.23
C SER A 44 5.31 -4.72 -2.50
N GLY A 45 6.42 -4.43 -1.83
CA GLY A 45 7.26 -5.38 -1.13
C GLY A 45 6.52 -6.36 -0.21
N PRO A 46 5.53 -5.94 0.60
CA PRO A 46 4.76 -6.88 1.41
C PRO A 46 4.12 -8.01 0.59
N ILE A 47 3.60 -7.72 -0.61
CA ILE A 47 3.01 -8.76 -1.47
C ILE A 47 4.09 -9.65 -2.08
N PHE A 48 5.23 -9.09 -2.48
CA PHE A 48 6.36 -9.89 -2.99
C PHE A 48 6.92 -10.83 -1.92
N ILE A 49 7.04 -10.35 -0.66
CA ILE A 49 7.42 -11.19 0.50
C ILE A 49 6.37 -12.28 0.71
N ALA A 50 5.09 -11.93 0.65
CA ALA A 50 4.00 -12.88 0.85
C ALA A 50 3.99 -13.99 -0.21
N GLU A 51 4.24 -13.65 -1.47
CA GLU A 51 4.36 -14.60 -2.59
C GLU A 51 5.60 -15.49 -2.41
N ALA A 52 6.79 -14.89 -2.24
CA ALA A 52 8.05 -15.62 -2.12
C ALA A 52 8.09 -16.58 -0.91
N ARG A 53 7.46 -16.19 0.21
CA ARG A 53 7.38 -17.00 1.44
C ARG A 53 6.10 -17.83 1.57
N LYS A 54 5.28 -17.91 0.51
CA LYS A 54 4.04 -18.69 0.42
C LYS A 54 3.05 -18.40 1.55
N LEU A 55 2.96 -17.13 1.99
CA LEU A 55 2.10 -16.76 3.11
C LEU A 55 0.62 -16.89 2.78
N PHE A 56 0.23 -16.74 1.53
CA PHE A 56 -1.15 -16.94 1.07
C PHE A 56 -1.61 -18.39 1.28
N GLU A 57 -0.74 -19.36 0.97
CA GLU A 57 -1.03 -20.79 1.13
C GLU A 57 -1.25 -21.14 2.61
N LYS A 58 -0.48 -20.54 3.53
CA LYS A 58 -0.59 -20.77 4.99
C LYS A 58 -1.97 -20.41 5.57
N VAL A 59 -2.72 -19.57 4.89
CA VAL A 59 -4.08 -19.18 5.28
C VAL A 59 -5.15 -19.70 4.32
N ASN A 60 -4.83 -20.69 3.49
CA ASN A 60 -5.73 -21.28 2.50
C ASN A 60 -6.35 -20.22 1.56
N LEU A 61 -5.51 -19.32 1.03
CA LEU A 61 -5.86 -18.28 0.07
C LEU A 61 -5.03 -18.48 -1.21
N GLU A 62 -5.69 -18.52 -2.37
CA GLU A 62 -5.06 -18.56 -3.70
C GLU A 62 -5.07 -17.13 -4.27
N ALA A 63 -3.90 -16.50 -4.33
CA ALA A 63 -3.74 -15.15 -4.84
C ALA A 63 -3.30 -15.18 -6.31
N GLU A 64 -4.12 -14.59 -7.18
CA GLU A 64 -3.78 -14.34 -8.59
C GLU A 64 -3.28 -12.90 -8.74
N LEU A 65 -1.99 -12.71 -9.01
CA LEU A 65 -1.38 -11.38 -9.14
C LEU A 65 -1.42 -10.92 -10.60
N LYS A 66 -2.07 -9.77 -10.86
CA LYS A 66 -2.10 -9.11 -12.17
C LYS A 66 -1.32 -7.81 -12.09
N TYR A 67 -0.30 -7.67 -12.95
CA TYR A 67 0.59 -6.51 -12.93
C TYR A 67 0.14 -5.44 -13.92
N PHE A 68 0.12 -4.19 -13.44
CA PHE A 68 -0.20 -3.00 -14.19
C PHE A 68 1.01 -2.05 -14.23
N ALA A 69 1.09 -1.24 -15.27
CA ALA A 69 2.13 -0.21 -15.36
C ALA A 69 1.93 0.92 -14.34
N ASP A 70 0.68 1.20 -13.97
CA ASP A 70 0.27 2.20 -12.99
C ASP A 70 -0.97 1.73 -12.22
N GLY A 71 -1.11 2.14 -10.95
CA GLY A 71 -2.26 1.78 -10.10
C GLY A 71 -3.60 2.33 -10.60
N ALA A 72 -3.60 3.48 -11.28
CA ALA A 72 -4.81 4.04 -11.86
C ALA A 72 -5.39 3.15 -12.97
N LEU A 73 -4.54 2.39 -13.69
CA LEU A 73 -4.97 1.46 -14.73
C LEU A 73 -5.65 0.21 -14.16
N ALA A 74 -5.42 -0.12 -12.90
CA ALA A 74 -6.07 -1.25 -12.22
C ALA A 74 -7.50 -0.93 -11.74
N MET A 75 -7.82 0.34 -11.52
CA MET A 75 -9.14 0.74 -11.01
C MET A 75 -10.30 0.40 -11.95
N PRO A 76 -10.23 0.61 -13.27
CA PRO A 76 -11.28 0.16 -14.19
C PRO A 76 -11.50 -1.36 -14.13
N ALA A 77 -10.44 -2.16 -14.05
CA ALA A 77 -10.51 -3.62 -13.93
C ALA A 77 -11.18 -4.07 -12.61
N LEU A 78 -10.92 -3.34 -11.50
CA LEU A 78 -11.62 -3.57 -10.24
C LEU A 78 -13.12 -3.27 -10.37
N VAL A 79 -13.49 -2.14 -10.96
CA VAL A 79 -14.89 -1.74 -11.15
C VAL A 79 -15.62 -2.70 -12.11
N ALA A 80 -14.94 -3.21 -13.13
CA ALA A 80 -15.47 -4.21 -14.05
C ALA A 80 -15.59 -5.63 -13.45
N GLY A 81 -15.06 -5.85 -12.22
CA GLY A 81 -15.06 -7.16 -11.57
C GLY A 81 -14.01 -8.15 -12.10
N GLU A 82 -13.02 -7.66 -12.85
CA GLU A 82 -11.87 -8.46 -13.29
C GLU A 82 -10.81 -8.63 -12.19
N LEU A 83 -10.82 -7.73 -11.21
CA LEU A 83 -10.07 -7.78 -9.97
C LEU A 83 -11.01 -7.76 -8.78
N ASP A 84 -10.58 -8.36 -7.68
CA ASP A 84 -11.26 -8.31 -6.39
C ASP A 84 -10.66 -7.22 -5.49
N LEU A 85 -9.37 -6.96 -5.69
CA LEU A 85 -8.57 -6.06 -4.87
C LEU A 85 -7.50 -5.38 -5.74
N THR A 86 -7.21 -4.12 -5.46
CA THR A 86 -6.03 -3.42 -6.00
C THR A 86 -5.53 -2.37 -5.02
N ALA A 87 -4.27 -1.95 -5.19
CA ALA A 87 -3.75 -0.77 -4.50
C ALA A 87 -4.02 0.48 -5.33
N THR A 88 -4.43 1.55 -4.67
CA THR A 88 -4.59 2.86 -5.31
C THR A 88 -3.94 3.97 -4.48
N THR A 89 -3.35 4.94 -5.16
CA THR A 89 -2.91 6.18 -4.53
C THR A 89 -4.11 7.05 -4.17
N LEU A 90 -3.93 7.87 -3.15
CA LEU A 90 -4.94 8.86 -2.77
C LEU A 90 -4.80 10.07 -3.70
N ASN A 91 -5.80 10.27 -4.53
CA ASN A 91 -5.80 11.32 -5.54
C ASN A 91 -7.21 11.88 -5.79
N ALA A 92 -7.28 13.03 -6.47
CA ALA A 92 -8.55 13.69 -6.74
C ALA A 92 -9.54 12.80 -7.53
N GLY A 93 -9.02 11.93 -8.43
CA GLY A 93 -9.85 10.99 -9.21
C GLY A 93 -10.51 9.94 -8.33
N LEU A 94 -9.78 9.39 -7.36
CA LEU A 94 -10.32 8.45 -6.37
C LEU A 94 -11.45 9.11 -5.55
N PHE A 95 -11.20 10.31 -5.01
CA PHE A 95 -12.21 11.02 -4.22
C PHE A 95 -13.46 11.35 -5.04
N ASN A 96 -13.30 11.78 -6.29
CA ASN A 96 -14.43 12.00 -7.20
C ASN A 96 -15.21 10.70 -7.48
N THR A 97 -14.53 9.57 -7.57
CA THR A 97 -15.17 8.26 -7.79
C THR A 97 -15.96 7.84 -6.55
N VAL A 98 -15.39 8.02 -5.35
CA VAL A 98 -16.07 7.74 -4.08
C VAL A 98 -17.29 8.66 -3.91
N ALA A 99 -17.15 9.95 -4.21
CA ALA A 99 -18.27 10.91 -4.14
C ALA A 99 -19.45 10.53 -5.05
N LYS A 100 -19.21 9.77 -6.12
CA LYS A 100 -20.24 9.26 -7.04
C LYS A 100 -20.79 7.88 -6.64
N GLY A 101 -20.45 7.36 -5.46
CA GLY A 101 -20.95 6.07 -5.00
C GLY A 101 -20.17 4.87 -5.57
N ALA A 102 -18.87 4.91 -5.50
CA ALA A 102 -18.00 3.85 -6.00
C ALA A 102 -18.33 2.45 -5.44
N PRO A 103 -18.31 1.39 -6.27
CA PRO A 103 -18.61 0.02 -5.84
C PRO A 103 -17.43 -0.66 -5.15
N PHE A 104 -16.68 0.07 -4.33
CA PHE A 104 -15.52 -0.43 -3.59
C PHE A 104 -15.33 0.29 -2.24
N LYS A 105 -14.50 -0.28 -1.39
CA LYS A 105 -14.08 0.30 -0.10
C LYS A 105 -12.57 0.26 0.04
N LEU A 106 -12.00 1.25 0.72
CA LEU A 106 -10.64 1.24 1.22
C LEU A 106 -10.60 0.40 2.49
N ILE A 107 -9.75 -0.62 2.53
CA ILE A 107 -9.81 -1.66 3.56
C ILE A 107 -8.53 -1.78 4.40
N LEU A 108 -7.38 -1.40 3.85
CA LEU A 108 -6.07 -1.58 4.48
C LEU A 108 -5.10 -0.48 4.09
N ASP A 109 -4.14 -0.24 4.96
CA ASP A 109 -2.95 0.56 4.70
C ASP A 109 -2.13 0.00 3.54
N ARG A 110 -1.63 0.89 2.70
CA ARG A 110 -0.72 0.60 1.59
C ARG A 110 0.51 1.52 1.62
N GLY A 111 0.84 2.05 2.79
CA GLY A 111 2.04 2.81 3.07
C GLY A 111 1.84 4.30 3.25
N SER A 112 2.69 4.87 4.07
CA SER A 112 2.70 6.27 4.48
C SER A 112 4.11 6.88 4.48
N GLU A 113 4.17 8.21 4.52
CA GLU A 113 5.37 9.03 4.69
C GLU A 113 5.68 9.22 6.18
N LYS A 114 6.15 8.16 6.84
CA LYS A 114 6.53 8.26 8.26
C LYS A 114 7.85 9.03 8.43
N PRO A 115 7.98 9.90 9.43
CA PRO A 115 9.26 10.55 9.76
C PRO A 115 10.41 9.53 9.89
N GLY A 116 11.51 9.78 9.18
CA GLY A 116 12.63 8.84 9.05
C GLY A 116 12.46 7.75 7.98
N HIS A 117 11.26 7.56 7.47
CA HIS A 117 10.91 6.62 6.41
C HIS A 117 9.96 7.31 5.42
N GLY A 118 10.47 7.89 4.37
CA GLY A 118 9.65 8.59 3.39
C GLY A 118 10.14 8.27 1.99
N SER A 119 9.30 7.61 1.20
CA SER A 119 9.65 7.23 -0.16
C SER A 119 9.61 8.41 -1.13
N MET A 120 8.72 9.37 -0.87
CA MET A 120 8.61 10.59 -1.67
C MET A 120 9.70 11.59 -1.29
N THR A 121 10.34 12.17 -2.29
CA THR A 121 11.54 12.98 -2.09
C THR A 121 11.44 14.27 -2.88
N ILE A 122 11.60 15.38 -2.20
CA ILE A 122 11.61 16.69 -2.83
C ILE A 122 13.00 16.95 -3.40
N VAL A 123 13.05 17.20 -4.70
CA VAL A 123 14.25 17.49 -5.47
C VAL A 123 14.15 18.91 -6.01
N ALA A 124 15.14 19.75 -5.70
CA ALA A 124 15.30 21.07 -6.27
C ALA A 124 16.25 21.00 -7.47
N SER A 125 16.00 21.77 -8.53
CA SER A 125 17.01 22.01 -9.56
C SER A 125 18.25 22.69 -8.94
N ASN A 126 19.42 22.54 -9.58
CA ASN A 126 20.63 23.19 -9.04
C ASN A 126 20.43 24.70 -8.89
N ALA A 127 19.81 25.36 -9.87
CA ALA A 127 19.53 26.79 -9.78
C ALA A 127 18.62 27.15 -8.60
N MET A 128 17.58 26.36 -8.37
CA MET A 128 16.66 26.55 -7.24
C MET A 128 17.34 26.33 -5.90
N TYR A 129 18.23 25.32 -5.82
CA TYR A 129 19.03 25.03 -4.63
C TYR A 129 20.00 26.18 -4.31
N GLU A 130 20.68 26.73 -5.31
CA GLU A 130 21.57 27.89 -5.18
C GLU A 130 20.82 29.16 -4.76
N GLN A 131 19.56 29.33 -5.19
CA GLN A 131 18.64 30.37 -4.73
C GLN A 131 18.16 30.15 -3.29
N GLY A 132 18.66 29.12 -2.61
CA GLY A 132 18.44 28.86 -1.19
C GLY A 132 17.24 27.98 -0.87
N TYR A 133 16.63 27.27 -1.82
CA TYR A 133 15.64 26.23 -1.54
C TYR A 133 16.36 24.97 -1.07
N LYS A 134 16.62 24.86 0.22
CA LYS A 134 17.44 23.80 0.83
C LYS A 134 16.67 22.89 1.78
N SER A 135 15.39 23.14 1.96
CA SER A 135 14.48 22.33 2.78
C SER A 135 13.16 22.13 2.07
N ALA A 136 12.61 20.92 2.15
CA ALA A 136 11.29 20.59 1.65
C ALA A 136 10.18 21.48 2.26
N ASN A 137 10.41 21.97 3.50
CA ASN A 137 9.49 22.84 4.22
C ASN A 137 9.54 24.33 3.81
N ASP A 138 10.49 24.74 2.97
CA ASP A 138 10.62 26.15 2.55
C ASP A 138 9.62 26.50 1.44
N GLY A 139 8.33 26.30 1.72
CA GLY A 139 7.23 26.49 0.78
C GLY A 139 7.12 27.90 0.20
N ALA A 140 7.62 28.94 0.92
CA ALA A 140 7.60 30.33 0.44
C ALA A 140 8.36 30.51 -0.89
N LYS A 141 9.40 29.72 -1.10
CA LYS A 141 10.21 29.74 -2.32
C LYS A 141 9.54 29.11 -3.54
N LEU A 142 8.40 28.43 -3.37
CA LEU A 142 7.64 27.85 -4.46
C LEU A 142 6.83 28.90 -5.26
N LYS A 143 6.72 30.13 -4.76
CA LYS A 143 5.95 31.19 -5.44
C LYS A 143 6.48 31.46 -6.84
N GLY A 144 5.60 31.31 -7.84
CA GLY A 144 5.91 31.52 -9.26
C GLY A 144 6.82 30.48 -9.89
N LYS A 145 7.20 29.43 -9.15
CA LYS A 145 8.09 28.36 -9.66
C LYS A 145 7.34 27.30 -10.42
N THR A 146 8.04 26.62 -11.32
CA THR A 146 7.53 25.46 -12.04
C THR A 146 7.81 24.20 -11.25
N VAL A 147 6.73 23.54 -10.82
CA VAL A 147 6.78 22.31 -10.02
C VAL A 147 6.30 21.14 -10.88
N ALA A 148 7.18 20.16 -11.10
CA ALA A 148 6.86 18.97 -11.85
C ALA A 148 6.18 17.94 -10.95
N ILE A 149 5.06 17.40 -11.40
CA ILE A 149 4.25 16.38 -10.73
C ILE A 149 3.83 15.28 -11.71
N GLN A 150 3.62 14.06 -11.23
CA GLN A 150 3.20 12.93 -12.07
C GLN A 150 1.83 13.20 -12.73
N ALA A 151 0.87 13.64 -11.94
CA ALA A 151 -0.49 13.89 -12.41
C ALA A 151 -1.18 14.98 -11.57
N PRO A 152 -2.18 15.68 -12.13
CA PRO A 152 -3.06 16.54 -11.35
C PRO A 152 -3.79 15.74 -10.26
N GLY A 153 -3.86 16.30 -9.06
CA GLY A 153 -4.50 15.64 -7.91
C GLY A 153 -3.69 14.49 -7.30
N SER A 154 -2.38 14.36 -7.64
CA SER A 154 -1.48 13.34 -7.09
C SER A 154 -0.93 13.71 -5.70
N ILE A 155 -0.31 12.73 -5.06
CA ILE A 155 0.42 12.94 -3.80
C ILE A 155 1.53 14.00 -3.95
N ASP A 156 2.15 14.09 -5.13
CA ASP A 156 3.16 15.09 -5.42
C ASP A 156 2.60 16.50 -5.27
N GLN A 157 1.41 16.73 -5.85
CA GLN A 157 0.72 18.01 -5.76
C GLN A 157 0.23 18.29 -4.33
N TYR A 158 -0.21 17.26 -3.61
CA TYR A 158 -0.60 17.40 -2.21
C TYR A 158 0.58 17.88 -1.36
N LEU A 159 1.69 17.17 -1.35
CA LEU A 159 2.83 17.49 -0.48
C LEU A 159 3.36 18.89 -0.77
N LEU A 160 3.68 19.20 -2.03
CA LEU A 160 4.23 20.52 -2.38
C LEU A 160 3.20 21.65 -2.23
N GLY A 161 1.92 21.35 -2.47
CA GLY A 161 0.83 22.29 -2.19
C GLY A 161 0.67 22.57 -0.70
N ARG A 162 0.84 21.56 0.16
CA ARG A 162 0.82 21.75 1.61
C ARG A 162 2.02 22.55 2.10
N ALA A 163 3.22 22.35 1.52
CA ALA A 163 4.36 23.21 1.83
C ALA A 163 4.06 24.69 1.48
N ALA A 164 3.41 24.93 0.34
CA ALA A 164 3.00 26.28 -0.07
C ALA A 164 1.95 26.88 0.88
N GLU A 165 0.90 26.13 1.25
CA GLU A 165 -0.13 26.60 2.20
C GLU A 165 0.45 26.96 3.56
N LYS A 166 1.39 26.16 4.10
CA LYS A 166 2.10 26.45 5.35
C LYS A 166 2.90 27.76 5.28
N ALA A 167 3.28 28.18 4.07
CA ALA A 167 3.94 29.44 3.79
C ALA A 167 2.96 30.57 3.38
N ASN A 168 1.65 30.39 3.58
CA ASN A 168 0.58 31.33 3.22
C ASN A 168 0.50 31.62 1.71
N LEU A 169 0.92 30.69 0.85
CA LEU A 169 0.69 30.74 -0.59
C LEU A 169 -0.61 30.02 -0.95
N ASN A 170 -1.23 30.46 -2.03
CA ASN A 170 -2.34 29.74 -2.66
C ASN A 170 -1.77 28.71 -3.65
N PRO A 171 -1.84 27.38 -3.35
CA PRO A 171 -1.25 26.36 -4.21
C PRO A 171 -1.86 26.31 -5.61
N ARG A 172 -3.08 26.84 -5.80
CA ARG A 172 -3.77 26.84 -7.07
C ARG A 172 -3.27 27.94 -8.02
N SER A 173 -2.89 29.11 -7.49
CA SER A 173 -2.53 30.27 -8.30
C SER A 173 -1.08 30.68 -8.20
N ASP A 174 -0.39 30.36 -7.08
CA ASP A 174 0.97 30.82 -6.83
C ASP A 174 2.05 29.85 -7.33
N ILE A 175 1.66 28.66 -7.83
CA ILE A 175 2.56 27.61 -8.32
C ILE A 175 2.21 27.28 -9.77
N ASN A 176 3.24 27.13 -10.62
CA ASN A 176 3.09 26.67 -11.99
C ASN A 176 3.24 25.13 -12.03
N TRP A 177 2.13 24.41 -12.06
CA TRP A 177 2.14 22.95 -12.09
C TRP A 177 2.43 22.40 -13.48
N SER A 178 3.53 21.66 -13.63
CA SER A 178 3.83 20.88 -14.84
C SER A 178 3.52 19.41 -14.57
N SER A 179 2.53 18.85 -15.25
CA SER A 179 1.94 17.54 -14.94
C SER A 179 1.82 16.63 -16.16
N GLY A 180 1.49 15.35 -15.91
CA GLY A 180 1.19 14.37 -16.97
C GLY A 180 2.42 13.64 -17.49
N MET A 181 3.46 13.46 -16.67
CA MET A 181 4.69 12.81 -17.07
C MET A 181 5.19 11.79 -16.02
N PRO A 182 5.83 10.68 -16.45
CA PRO A 182 6.50 9.74 -15.56
C PRO A 182 7.67 10.40 -14.82
N TYR A 183 8.02 9.88 -13.64
CA TYR A 183 9.13 10.41 -12.83
C TYR A 183 10.48 10.54 -13.57
N PRO A 184 10.91 9.59 -14.44
CA PRO A 184 12.15 9.78 -15.20
C PRO A 184 12.11 11.00 -16.14
N ASP A 185 10.94 11.37 -16.67
CA ASP A 185 10.81 12.53 -17.54
C ASP A 185 10.80 13.84 -16.74
N MET A 186 10.34 13.80 -15.48
CA MET A 186 10.48 14.95 -14.56
C MET A 186 11.96 15.28 -14.33
N ILE A 187 12.82 14.27 -14.18
CA ILE A 187 14.28 14.45 -14.05
C ILE A 187 14.86 15.10 -15.31
N LYS A 188 14.43 14.63 -16.50
CA LYS A 188 14.85 15.25 -17.78
C LYS A 188 14.38 16.70 -17.90
N LEU A 189 13.14 16.98 -17.46
CA LEU A 189 12.56 18.33 -17.49
C LEU A 189 13.38 19.30 -16.58
N MET A 190 13.79 18.82 -15.40
CA MET A 190 14.67 19.57 -14.49
C MET A 190 16.04 19.82 -15.13
N GLY A 191 16.66 18.80 -15.75
CA GLY A 191 17.92 18.92 -16.47
C GLY A 191 17.88 19.91 -17.64
N ALA A 192 16.72 20.07 -18.27
CA ALA A 192 16.47 21.03 -19.31
C ALA A 192 16.15 22.46 -18.79
N GLY A 193 16.18 22.69 -17.47
CA GLY A 193 15.85 23.97 -16.82
C GLY A 193 14.36 24.35 -16.92
N ARG A 194 13.49 23.39 -17.17
CA ARG A 194 12.05 23.61 -17.38
C ARG A 194 11.19 23.25 -16.14
N ALA A 195 11.81 22.73 -15.09
CA ALA A 195 11.19 22.55 -13.79
C ALA A 195 12.18 22.97 -12.68
N ASP A 196 11.68 23.70 -11.71
CA ASP A 196 12.44 24.19 -10.56
C ASP A 196 12.49 23.14 -9.44
N VAL A 197 11.36 22.46 -9.21
CA VAL A 197 11.17 21.48 -8.12
C VAL A 197 10.37 20.29 -8.64
N ALA A 198 10.66 19.11 -8.13
CA ALA A 198 9.89 17.92 -8.36
C ALA A 198 9.76 17.08 -7.08
N ASN A 199 8.67 16.30 -6.96
CA ASN A 199 8.56 15.25 -5.96
C ASN A 199 8.74 13.89 -6.64
N ILE A 200 9.81 13.17 -6.29
CA ILE A 200 10.25 11.96 -6.99
C ILE A 200 10.49 10.84 -5.96
N PRO A 201 9.91 9.64 -6.14
CA PRO A 201 10.13 8.55 -5.19
C PRO A 201 11.57 8.00 -5.29
N VAL A 202 12.10 7.49 -4.16
CA VAL A 202 13.32 6.69 -4.16
C VAL A 202 13.05 5.33 -4.86
N PRO A 203 14.04 4.74 -5.57
CA PRO A 203 15.42 5.21 -5.72
C PRO A 203 15.61 6.22 -6.88
N LEU A 204 14.55 6.60 -7.59
CA LEU A 204 14.64 7.48 -8.78
C LEU A 204 15.17 8.87 -8.42
N ALA A 205 14.83 9.40 -7.24
CA ALA A 205 15.34 10.70 -6.78
C ALA A 205 16.88 10.74 -6.74
N PHE A 206 17.55 9.62 -6.44
CA PHE A 206 19.01 9.54 -6.45
C PHE A 206 19.62 9.74 -7.84
N LEU A 207 18.85 9.47 -8.90
CA LEU A 207 19.30 9.73 -10.28
C LEU A 207 19.40 11.22 -10.59
N ALA A 208 18.57 12.07 -9.96
CA ALA A 208 18.66 13.52 -10.15
C ALA A 208 20.01 14.06 -9.64
N GLU A 209 20.46 13.59 -8.48
CA GLU A 209 21.79 13.96 -7.94
C GLU A 209 22.93 13.32 -8.74
N LYS A 210 22.81 12.02 -9.05
CA LYS A 210 23.81 11.30 -9.85
C LYS A 210 24.02 11.96 -11.23
N ASN A 211 22.95 12.40 -11.86
CA ASN A 211 22.97 13.08 -13.15
C ASN A 211 23.28 14.58 -13.03
N GLN A 212 23.52 15.09 -11.82
CA GLN A 212 23.83 16.49 -11.54
C GLN A 212 22.76 17.49 -12.02
N VAL A 213 21.50 17.09 -12.07
CA VAL A 213 20.39 17.96 -12.51
C VAL A 213 19.67 18.61 -11.34
N GLY A 214 19.89 18.14 -10.10
CA GLY A 214 19.26 18.72 -8.91
C GLY A 214 19.82 18.15 -7.62
N LYS A 215 19.31 18.66 -6.51
CA LYS A 215 19.66 18.29 -5.13
C LYS A 215 18.43 17.83 -4.38
N ILE A 216 18.57 16.75 -3.61
CA ILE A 216 17.54 16.32 -2.65
C ILE A 216 17.52 17.34 -1.49
N VAL A 217 16.34 17.89 -1.19
CA VAL A 217 16.15 18.90 -0.12
C VAL A 217 15.32 18.37 1.06
N GLY A 218 14.82 17.16 0.98
CA GLY A 218 14.13 16.49 2.08
C GLY A 218 13.11 15.46 1.60
N PRO A 219 12.62 14.61 2.52
CA PRO A 219 11.50 13.70 2.26
C PRO A 219 10.16 14.43 2.32
N GLY A 220 9.13 13.81 1.72
CA GLY A 220 7.75 14.25 1.83
C GLY A 220 7.24 14.30 3.28
N SER A 221 7.76 13.44 4.14
CA SER A 221 7.45 13.38 5.57
C SER A 221 7.88 14.63 6.36
N ASP A 222 8.81 15.44 5.84
CA ASP A 222 9.15 16.72 6.47
C ASP A 222 8.02 17.73 6.28
N ILE A 223 7.27 17.62 5.16
CA ILE A 223 6.13 18.50 4.87
C ILE A 223 4.87 18.00 5.60
N GLU A 224 4.51 16.75 5.40
CA GLU A 224 3.32 16.12 5.99
C GLU A 224 3.74 14.78 6.64
N PRO A 225 4.07 14.80 7.94
CA PRO A 225 4.35 13.57 8.68
C PRO A 225 3.18 12.60 8.61
N ASP A 226 3.48 11.31 8.46
CA ASP A 226 2.49 10.23 8.38
C ASP A 226 1.44 10.39 7.27
N ALA A 227 1.77 11.16 6.20
CA ALA A 227 0.89 11.29 5.04
C ALA A 227 0.62 9.92 4.43
N GLN A 228 -0.65 9.51 4.36
CA GLN A 228 -1.05 8.26 3.71
C GLN A 228 -0.78 8.35 2.21
N LEU A 229 -0.01 7.42 1.65
CA LEU A 229 0.32 7.40 0.22
C LEU A 229 -0.73 6.68 -0.61
N ALA A 230 -1.12 5.52 -0.14
CA ALA A 230 -2.03 4.64 -0.83
C ALA A 230 -2.84 3.79 0.15
N CYS A 231 -3.93 3.20 -0.33
CA CYS A 231 -4.70 2.20 0.38
C CYS A 231 -4.98 1.00 -0.51
N TRP A 232 -5.22 -0.14 0.11
CA TRP A 232 -5.82 -1.29 -0.56
C TRP A 232 -7.31 -1.06 -0.71
N VAL A 233 -7.80 -1.27 -1.92
CA VAL A 233 -9.19 -1.08 -2.32
C VAL A 233 -9.78 -2.40 -2.74
N MET A 234 -10.89 -2.81 -2.13
CA MET A 234 -11.56 -4.07 -2.45
C MET A 234 -12.97 -3.80 -2.97
N SER A 235 -13.41 -4.56 -3.98
CA SER A 235 -14.76 -4.42 -4.50
C SER A 235 -15.80 -4.72 -3.43
N SER A 236 -16.89 -3.94 -3.39
CA SER A 236 -17.96 -4.12 -2.39
C SER A 236 -18.66 -5.46 -2.54
N SER A 237 -18.78 -5.98 -3.76
CA SER A 237 -19.37 -7.30 -4.03
C SER A 237 -18.48 -8.42 -3.47
N TYR A 238 -17.16 -8.34 -3.63
CA TYR A 238 -16.25 -9.32 -3.06
C TYR A 238 -16.25 -9.29 -1.54
N LEU A 239 -16.22 -8.09 -0.93
CA LEU A 239 -16.31 -7.91 0.53
C LEU A 239 -17.58 -8.56 1.10
N ALA A 240 -18.72 -8.36 0.44
CA ALA A 240 -20.00 -8.92 0.89
C ALA A 240 -20.02 -10.45 0.83
N SER A 241 -19.46 -11.04 -0.26
CA SER A 241 -19.55 -12.47 -0.54
C SER A 241 -18.38 -13.30 0.03
N ASN A 242 -17.21 -12.67 0.29
CA ASN A 242 -15.96 -13.34 0.62
C ASN A 242 -15.26 -12.77 1.87
N LYS A 243 -16.03 -12.47 2.93
CA LYS A 243 -15.51 -11.87 4.18
C LYS A 243 -14.30 -12.61 4.75
N SER A 244 -14.34 -13.95 4.74
CA SER A 244 -13.23 -14.78 5.23
C SER A 244 -11.96 -14.60 4.39
N ALA A 245 -12.07 -14.50 3.07
CA ALA A 245 -10.92 -14.25 2.19
C ALA A 245 -10.35 -12.85 2.39
N ALA A 246 -11.20 -11.84 2.60
CA ALA A 246 -10.76 -10.48 2.91
C ALA A 246 -9.94 -10.43 4.22
N ILE A 247 -10.40 -11.15 5.29
CA ILE A 247 -9.67 -11.26 6.55
C ILE A 247 -8.32 -11.98 6.34
N ARG A 248 -8.29 -13.09 5.59
CA ARG A 248 -7.07 -13.85 5.28
C ARG A 248 -6.07 -12.98 4.52
N PHE A 249 -6.52 -12.22 3.52
CA PHE A 249 -5.68 -11.25 2.81
C PHE A 249 -5.12 -10.18 3.77
N ALA A 250 -5.96 -9.61 4.62
CA ALA A 250 -5.54 -8.62 5.61
C ALA A 250 -4.49 -9.18 6.57
N MET A 251 -4.63 -10.44 7.02
CA MET A 251 -3.62 -11.11 7.86
C MET A 251 -2.29 -11.27 7.14
N VAL A 252 -2.31 -11.77 5.89
CA VAL A 252 -1.10 -11.94 5.07
C VAL A 252 -0.41 -10.60 4.85
N HIS A 253 -1.16 -9.58 4.42
CA HIS A 253 -0.61 -8.27 4.14
C HIS A 253 -0.01 -7.62 5.38
N THR A 254 -0.74 -7.60 6.50
CA THR A 254 -0.27 -6.98 7.75
C THR A 254 0.98 -7.68 8.29
N HIS A 255 1.03 -9.03 8.24
CA HIS A 255 2.22 -9.76 8.65
C HIS A 255 3.42 -9.46 7.73
N ALA A 256 3.22 -9.51 6.41
CA ALA A 256 4.27 -9.22 5.44
C ALA A 256 4.74 -7.75 5.49
N ALA A 257 3.85 -6.81 5.82
CA ALA A 257 4.18 -5.40 6.04
C ALA A 257 5.11 -5.21 7.24
N ARG A 258 4.89 -5.93 8.35
CA ARG A 258 5.81 -5.94 9.49
C ARG A 258 7.19 -6.49 9.12
N LEU A 259 7.24 -7.56 8.31
CA LEU A 259 8.50 -8.09 7.79
C LEU A 259 9.21 -7.08 6.89
N PHE A 260 8.46 -6.38 6.04
CA PHE A 260 8.99 -5.33 5.17
C PHE A 260 9.57 -4.16 5.97
N ASN A 261 8.85 -3.65 6.97
CA ASN A 261 9.34 -2.59 7.85
C ASN A 261 10.62 -3.00 8.59
N LYS A 262 10.64 -4.23 9.14
CA LYS A 262 11.83 -4.77 9.80
C LYS A 262 13.00 -4.86 8.83
N ALA A 263 12.78 -5.37 7.62
CA ALA A 263 13.80 -5.50 6.59
C ALA A 263 14.33 -4.14 6.12
N ALA A 264 13.51 -3.10 6.09
CA ALA A 264 13.94 -1.73 5.78
C ALA A 264 14.94 -1.20 6.83
N ALA A 265 14.68 -1.47 8.11
CA ALA A 265 15.57 -1.08 9.21
C ALA A 265 16.88 -1.88 9.20
N ASP A 266 16.79 -3.20 9.04
CA ASP A 266 17.94 -4.13 9.11
C ASP A 266 18.71 -4.22 7.78
N LYS A 267 18.17 -3.69 6.68
CA LYS A 267 18.66 -3.88 5.30
C LYS A 267 18.78 -5.37 4.95
N ASP A 268 17.79 -6.17 5.37
CA ASP A 268 17.76 -7.62 5.21
C ASP A 268 18.02 -8.03 3.75
N PRO A 269 19.14 -8.73 3.44
CA PRO A 269 19.50 -9.04 2.06
C PRO A 269 18.53 -10.00 1.37
N ASP A 270 17.84 -10.89 2.11
CA ASP A 270 16.85 -11.79 1.54
C ASP A 270 15.65 -10.99 1.00
N VAL A 271 15.11 -10.08 1.80
CA VAL A 271 14.00 -9.22 1.39
C VAL A 271 14.42 -8.24 0.29
N VAL A 272 15.65 -7.70 0.36
CA VAL A 272 16.21 -6.85 -0.71
C VAL A 272 16.22 -7.63 -2.04
N ASN A 273 16.66 -8.90 -2.04
CA ASN A 273 16.68 -9.73 -3.24
C ASN A 273 15.28 -10.05 -3.76
N ILE A 274 14.32 -10.40 -2.88
CA ILE A 274 12.91 -10.61 -3.26
C ILE A 274 12.36 -9.37 -3.98
N ILE A 275 12.58 -8.18 -3.43
CA ILE A 275 12.10 -6.93 -4.04
C ILE A 275 12.82 -6.63 -5.35
N SER A 276 14.14 -6.87 -5.41
CA SER A 276 14.94 -6.69 -6.63
C SER A 276 14.44 -7.57 -7.77
N GLU A 277 14.21 -8.85 -7.51
CA GLU A 277 13.68 -9.79 -8.50
C GLU A 277 12.27 -9.39 -8.99
N ALA A 278 11.40 -9.00 -8.07
CA ALA A 278 10.03 -8.61 -8.41
C ALA A 278 9.94 -7.29 -9.18
N THR A 279 10.77 -6.31 -8.83
CA THR A 279 10.75 -4.96 -9.44
C THR A 279 11.65 -4.80 -10.64
N LYS A 280 12.63 -5.72 -10.83
CA LYS A 280 13.74 -5.63 -11.81
C LYS A 280 14.67 -4.43 -11.55
N VAL A 281 14.67 -3.90 -10.34
CA VAL A 281 15.62 -2.86 -9.88
C VAL A 281 16.82 -3.55 -9.24
N PRO A 282 18.07 -3.19 -9.58
CA PRO A 282 19.27 -3.82 -9.01
C PRO A 282 19.28 -3.79 -7.47
N ALA A 283 19.62 -4.92 -6.85
CA ALA A 283 19.62 -5.09 -5.38
C ALA A 283 20.42 -4.00 -4.62
N PRO A 284 21.59 -3.53 -5.10
CA PRO A 284 22.28 -2.43 -4.43
C PRO A 284 21.48 -1.12 -4.35
N LEU A 285 20.66 -0.83 -5.37
CA LEU A 285 19.79 0.35 -5.36
C LEU A 285 18.61 0.17 -4.41
N ILE A 286 18.04 -1.04 -4.35
CA ILE A 286 16.99 -1.39 -3.37
C ILE A 286 17.53 -1.23 -1.94
N ALA A 287 18.71 -1.78 -1.66
CA ALA A 287 19.36 -1.67 -0.35
C ALA A 287 19.72 -0.23 0.03
N ALA A 288 20.21 0.57 -0.91
CA ALA A 288 20.49 1.98 -0.69
C ALA A 288 19.23 2.78 -0.36
N ALA A 289 18.10 2.41 -0.95
CA ALA A 289 16.82 3.04 -0.69
C ALA A 289 16.13 2.56 0.60
N ALA A 290 16.61 1.46 1.25
CA ALA A 290 15.93 0.82 2.37
C ALA A 290 15.57 1.79 3.53
N PRO A 291 16.44 2.72 3.96
CA PRO A 291 16.09 3.68 5.00
C PRO A 291 14.94 4.63 4.62
N ARG A 292 14.60 4.67 3.34
CA ARG A 292 13.59 5.55 2.75
C ARG A 292 12.43 4.75 2.14
N TRP A 293 12.29 3.45 2.47
CA TRP A 293 11.11 2.72 2.05
C TRP A 293 9.87 3.29 2.73
N THR A 294 8.75 3.22 2.01
CA THR A 294 7.43 3.53 2.56
C THR A 294 7.18 2.74 3.84
N TRP A 295 6.52 3.34 4.81
CA TRP A 295 6.21 2.69 6.08
C TRP A 295 4.79 2.15 6.11
N TYR A 296 4.59 1.01 6.74
CA TYR A 296 3.27 0.40 6.97
C TYR A 296 2.92 0.41 8.45
N THR A 297 1.62 0.55 8.76
CA THR A 297 1.11 0.45 10.13
C THR A 297 1.17 -0.99 10.63
N ASP A 298 1.39 -1.17 11.92
CA ASP A 298 1.52 -2.51 12.52
C ASP A 298 0.20 -3.28 12.59
N ASP A 299 -0.92 -2.60 12.52
CA ASP A 299 -2.27 -3.17 12.54
C ASP A 299 -2.96 -3.19 11.17
N GLY A 300 -2.32 -2.66 10.15
CA GLY A 300 -2.84 -2.58 8.80
C GLY A 300 -3.90 -1.50 8.58
N LEU A 301 -4.16 -0.64 9.56
CA LEU A 301 -5.13 0.45 9.41
C LEU A 301 -4.47 1.68 8.78
N PRO A 302 -5.07 2.29 7.75
CA PRO A 302 -4.56 3.53 7.17
C PRO A 302 -4.76 4.72 8.11
N ASN A 303 -3.96 5.77 7.92
CA ASN A 303 -4.16 7.06 8.59
C ASN A 303 -5.36 7.78 7.97
N VAL A 304 -6.55 7.58 8.56
CA VAL A 304 -7.82 8.17 8.10
C VAL A 304 -7.77 9.70 8.13
N GLU A 305 -7.15 10.29 9.14
CA GLU A 305 -7.03 11.74 9.27
C GLU A 305 -6.25 12.33 8.09
N SER A 306 -5.12 11.70 7.73
CA SER A 306 -4.35 12.10 6.55
C SER A 306 -5.15 11.96 5.25
N VAL A 307 -5.92 10.86 5.09
CA VAL A 307 -6.76 10.68 3.90
C VAL A 307 -7.81 11.78 3.77
N MET A 308 -8.46 12.13 4.88
CA MET A 308 -9.46 13.20 4.90
C MET A 308 -8.84 14.60 4.73
N ALA A 309 -7.60 14.81 5.20
CA ALA A 309 -6.86 16.04 4.94
C ALA A 309 -6.54 16.20 3.45
N GLN A 310 -6.15 15.12 2.76
CA GLN A 310 -5.94 15.12 1.32
C GLN A 310 -7.23 15.39 0.55
N PHE A 311 -8.35 14.77 0.95
CA PHE A 311 -9.67 15.09 0.38
C PHE A 311 -9.99 16.60 0.53
N LYS A 312 -9.80 17.16 1.73
CA LYS A 312 -10.04 18.58 2.01
C LYS A 312 -9.14 19.46 1.13
N PHE A 313 -7.87 19.14 0.99
CA PHE A 313 -6.94 19.87 0.15
C PHE A 313 -7.40 19.87 -1.32
N PHE A 314 -7.69 18.70 -1.89
CA PHE A 314 -8.11 18.63 -3.30
C PHE A 314 -9.50 19.22 -3.54
N SER A 315 -10.42 19.16 -2.58
CA SER A 315 -11.76 19.76 -2.74
C SER A 315 -11.77 21.28 -2.51
N GLN A 316 -11.14 21.75 -1.44
CA GLN A 316 -11.23 23.16 -1.02
C GLN A 316 -10.10 24.02 -1.59
N SER A 317 -8.83 23.62 -1.43
CA SER A 317 -7.70 24.41 -1.88
C SER A 317 -7.50 24.35 -3.39
N MET A 318 -7.65 23.16 -3.96
CA MET A 318 -7.42 22.95 -5.40
C MET A 318 -8.69 23.02 -6.25
N GLY A 319 -9.88 22.81 -5.66
CA GLY A 319 -11.14 22.78 -6.40
C GLY A 319 -11.25 21.62 -7.40
N MET A 320 -10.58 20.50 -7.13
CA MET A 320 -10.46 19.35 -8.05
C MET A 320 -11.44 18.23 -7.74
N VAL A 321 -12.07 18.26 -6.57
CA VAL A 321 -13.05 17.25 -6.14
C VAL A 321 -14.39 17.92 -5.92
N SER A 322 -15.43 17.36 -6.54
CA SER A 322 -16.82 17.76 -6.39
C SER A 322 -17.61 16.67 -5.67
N GLY A 323 -18.45 17.08 -4.74
CA GLY A 323 -19.27 16.17 -3.93
C GLY A 323 -18.68 15.88 -2.56
N ALA A 324 -19.48 15.26 -1.70
CA ALA A 324 -19.12 14.97 -0.32
C ALA A 324 -18.50 13.56 -0.21
N VAL A 325 -17.42 13.46 0.56
CA VAL A 325 -16.78 12.20 0.95
C VAL A 325 -16.65 12.20 2.47
N SER A 326 -17.02 11.10 3.10
CA SER A 326 -16.82 10.88 4.54
C SER A 326 -16.02 9.60 4.76
N ALA A 327 -15.44 9.44 5.95
CA ALA A 327 -14.75 8.22 6.31
C ALA A 327 -15.67 6.99 6.18
N ASP A 328 -16.91 7.07 6.62
CA ASP A 328 -17.88 5.96 6.58
C ASP A 328 -18.23 5.54 5.14
N THR A 329 -18.30 6.50 4.21
CA THR A 329 -18.55 6.18 2.80
C THR A 329 -17.34 5.56 2.12
N MET A 330 -16.13 5.88 2.58
CA MET A 330 -14.88 5.52 1.94
C MET A 330 -14.30 4.22 2.45
N PHE A 331 -14.37 3.96 3.76
CA PHE A 331 -13.66 2.85 4.40
C PHE A 331 -14.56 1.70 4.85
N ASP A 332 -13.98 0.49 4.90
CA ASP A 332 -14.48 -0.66 5.64
C ASP A 332 -13.28 -1.37 6.31
N PHE A 333 -13.18 -1.23 7.63
CA PHE A 333 -12.08 -1.78 8.41
C PHE A 333 -12.37 -3.11 9.10
N ALA A 334 -13.53 -3.73 8.82
CA ALA A 334 -13.91 -4.96 9.51
C ALA A 334 -12.86 -6.07 9.33
N ALA A 335 -12.39 -6.28 8.09
CA ALA A 335 -11.37 -7.28 7.81
C ALA A 335 -10.01 -6.95 8.45
N ALA A 336 -9.59 -5.67 8.44
CA ALA A 336 -8.32 -5.24 9.03
C ALA A 336 -8.30 -5.44 10.55
N LYS A 337 -9.36 -5.01 11.24
CA LYS A 337 -9.50 -5.13 12.70
C LYS A 337 -9.49 -6.60 13.14
N GLU A 338 -10.26 -7.44 12.45
CA GLU A 338 -10.29 -8.89 12.72
C GLU A 338 -8.92 -9.53 12.45
N ALA A 339 -8.25 -9.20 11.35
CA ALA A 339 -6.92 -9.69 11.02
C ALA A 339 -5.89 -9.29 12.10
N ALA A 340 -5.89 -8.03 12.53
CA ALA A 340 -4.99 -7.55 13.57
C ALA A 340 -5.20 -8.30 14.89
N GLN A 341 -6.46 -8.60 15.25
CA GLN A 341 -6.79 -9.38 16.44
C GLN A 341 -6.30 -10.83 16.33
N ARG A 342 -6.55 -11.48 15.19
CA ARG A 342 -6.09 -12.88 14.96
C ARG A 342 -4.57 -13.00 14.98
N LEU A 343 -3.85 -12.05 14.39
CA LEU A 343 -2.39 -12.02 14.40
C LEU A 343 -1.79 -11.86 15.82
N LYS A 344 -2.55 -11.29 16.77
CA LYS A 344 -2.13 -11.21 18.19
C LYS A 344 -2.38 -12.52 18.95
N THR A 345 -3.47 -13.23 18.65
CA THR A 345 -3.94 -14.37 19.43
C THR A 345 -3.51 -15.72 18.85
N ALA A 346 -3.43 -15.84 17.53
CA ALA A 346 -3.14 -17.09 16.82
C ALA A 346 -2.50 -16.75 15.46
N ASN A 347 -1.22 -16.36 15.46
CA ASN A 347 -0.50 -16.02 14.25
C ASN A 347 -0.15 -17.28 13.43
N PRO A 348 -0.72 -17.50 12.23
CA PRO A 348 -0.46 -18.70 11.44
C PRO A 348 0.89 -18.69 10.74
N PHE A 349 1.65 -17.60 10.84
CA PHE A 349 2.91 -17.39 10.12
C PHE A 349 4.16 -17.65 10.96
N THR A 350 4.00 -17.81 12.28
CA THR A 350 5.05 -18.13 13.25
C THR A 350 5.19 -19.61 13.48
#